data_81a05d2bbe06762c880812d2566153ac
#
_entry.id   81a05d2bbe06762c880812d2566153ac
#
_cell.length_a   1.000
_cell.length_b   1.000
_cell.length_c   1.000
_cell.angle_alpha   90.00
_cell.angle_beta   90.00
_cell.angle_gamma   90.00
#
_symmetry.space_group_name_H-M   'P 1'
#
loop_
_entity.id
_entity.type
_entity.pdbx_description
1 polymer ?
#
loop_
_entity_poly.entity_id
_entity_poly.type
_entity_poly.pdbx_seq_one_letter_code
_entity_poly.pdbx_strand_id
1 'polypeptide(L)'
;MSTHVNLARSVIAASNFSQASVREVGGAPLDASDMSAAATALATELSAAGVAPHEPVVLFISNGPQDLVGFLGLWLADCVAAPIHVTTPVQAVQGLVARLGARFAIRAGKLARIAGAAPPLRPLLDEAALIVFTSGSTGQPKGVVVRHQALLWKLQVLSRLLGFTVEDVVVVPLQLTFIFGIWVSLLSLISGSQLLLSPKFSAAALTNNGAGATILAAVPTLLRTLCADTTLDAPCVRSILTGGEPFGSALADTLATLLPRANLFDLFGLTETGSCDFCARPKDQPAARGTIGLPTNGVAFRIAEEPELGLPPGVGELQIRTPSVMAGYLDDPAQSADAFVDGYFRTGDLATVRSDGYVQLVGRSKDVVSRGGNKIAPLEIENLFAQHESVLAALAFGVPDQRLGESLHLMIIARDRNLSERDLREWAKDRLERFKIPDVFHFVETLPAGRTGKADRGAARMSLDGRA
;
A
#
# COMPACT_ATOMS: atom_id res chain seq x y z
N MET A 1 -24.06 22.22 15.11
CA MET A 1 -23.13 21.36 15.88
C MET A 1 -22.58 20.33 14.91
N SER A 2 -21.37 20.51 14.46
CA SER A 2 -20.69 19.47 13.65
C SER A 2 -20.44 18.28 14.58
N THR A 3 -21.11 17.15 14.34
CA THR A 3 -20.82 15.91 15.07
C THR A 3 -19.45 15.44 14.63
N HIS A 4 -18.43 15.71 15.43
CA HIS A 4 -17.08 15.18 15.18
C HIS A 4 -17.15 13.66 15.05
N VAL A 5 -16.83 13.16 13.88
CA VAL A 5 -16.73 11.73 13.62
C VAL A 5 -15.48 11.21 14.30
N ASN A 6 -15.64 10.27 15.24
CA ASN A 6 -14.53 9.58 15.88
C ASN A 6 -14.51 8.12 15.41
N LEU A 7 -13.42 7.72 14.78
CA LEU A 7 -13.28 6.42 14.14
C LEU A 7 -13.37 5.27 15.15
N ALA A 8 -12.72 5.40 16.33
CA ALA A 8 -12.79 4.35 17.36
C ALA A 8 -14.21 4.12 17.85
N ARG A 9 -14.96 5.20 18.13
CA ARG A 9 -16.37 5.10 18.54
C ARG A 9 -17.21 4.42 17.45
N SER A 10 -16.94 4.73 16.17
CA SER A 10 -17.66 4.12 15.05
C SER A 10 -17.33 2.63 14.89
N VAL A 11 -16.06 2.23 15.10
CA VAL A 11 -15.64 0.82 15.06
C VAL A 11 -16.27 0.03 16.22
N ILE A 12 -16.17 0.56 17.45
CA ILE A 12 -16.69 -0.11 18.66
C ILE A 12 -18.23 -0.21 18.63
N ALA A 13 -18.91 0.78 18.05
CA ALA A 13 -20.37 0.78 17.91
C ALA A 13 -20.88 -0.05 16.74
N ALA A 14 -19.99 -0.64 15.91
CA ALA A 14 -20.44 -1.50 14.81
C ALA A 14 -21.18 -2.74 15.34
N SER A 15 -22.27 -3.13 14.69
CA SER A 15 -23.19 -4.18 15.16
C SER A 15 -22.53 -5.51 15.45
N ASN A 16 -21.47 -5.84 14.72
CA ASN A 16 -20.79 -7.12 14.83
C ASN A 16 -19.48 -7.03 15.65
N PHE A 17 -19.04 -5.84 16.07
CA PHE A 17 -17.77 -5.65 16.78
C PHE A 17 -17.64 -6.58 17.99
N SER A 18 -18.71 -6.81 18.74
CA SER A 18 -18.69 -7.69 19.92
C SER A 18 -18.26 -9.13 19.65
N GLN A 19 -18.31 -9.57 18.39
CA GLN A 19 -17.88 -10.90 17.96
C GLN A 19 -16.44 -10.93 17.46
N ALA A 20 -15.82 -9.76 17.27
CA ALA A 20 -14.44 -9.65 16.78
C ALA A 20 -13.43 -10.17 17.80
N SER A 21 -12.41 -10.80 17.30
CA SER A 21 -11.21 -11.13 18.08
C SER A 21 -9.95 -10.90 17.26
N VAL A 22 -8.86 -10.60 17.94
CA VAL A 22 -7.55 -10.38 17.32
C VAL A 22 -6.52 -11.23 18.03
N ARG A 23 -5.66 -11.89 17.26
CA ARG A 23 -4.48 -12.56 17.81
C ARG A 23 -3.29 -12.47 16.87
N GLU A 24 -2.11 -12.59 17.40
CA GLU A 24 -0.93 -12.94 16.62
C GLU A 24 -0.98 -14.43 16.29
N VAL A 25 -0.40 -14.86 15.17
CA VAL A 25 -0.30 -16.27 14.82
C VAL A 25 0.42 -17.04 15.94
N GLY A 26 -0.27 -18.03 16.52
CA GLY A 26 0.23 -18.80 17.67
C GLY A 26 0.01 -18.14 19.04
N GLY A 27 -0.53 -16.91 19.09
CA GLY A 27 -0.83 -16.19 20.33
C GLY A 27 -2.27 -16.42 20.84
N ALA A 28 -2.50 -15.97 22.08
CA ALA A 28 -3.84 -15.94 22.66
C ALA A 28 -4.71 -14.88 21.98
N PRO A 29 -6.03 -15.10 21.81
CA PRO A 29 -6.93 -14.10 21.29
C PRO A 29 -7.15 -12.96 22.30
N LEU A 30 -7.32 -11.76 21.78
CA LEU A 30 -7.82 -10.58 22.48
C LEU A 30 -9.24 -10.31 21.97
N ASP A 31 -10.23 -10.50 22.81
CA ASP A 31 -11.63 -10.31 22.45
C ASP A 31 -12.00 -8.83 22.34
N ALA A 32 -13.09 -8.55 21.63
CA ALA A 32 -13.62 -7.19 21.45
C ALA A 32 -13.88 -6.45 22.78
N SER A 33 -14.39 -7.16 23.81
CA SER A 33 -14.64 -6.57 25.15
C SER A 33 -13.33 -6.13 25.79
N ASP A 34 -12.32 -7.00 25.81
CA ASP A 34 -11.03 -6.71 26.42
C ASP A 34 -10.27 -5.63 25.63
N MET A 35 -10.37 -5.67 24.30
CA MET A 35 -9.80 -4.63 23.41
C MET A 35 -10.44 -3.26 23.70
N SER A 36 -11.76 -3.19 23.80
CA SER A 36 -12.48 -1.95 24.10
C SER A 36 -12.16 -1.42 25.50
N ALA A 37 -12.09 -2.30 26.51
CA ALA A 37 -11.71 -1.94 27.87
C ALA A 37 -10.27 -1.41 27.93
N ALA A 38 -9.31 -2.09 27.30
CA ALA A 38 -7.91 -1.67 27.22
C ALA A 38 -7.74 -0.34 26.46
N ALA A 39 -8.47 -0.14 25.36
CA ALA A 39 -8.47 1.12 24.63
C ALA A 39 -9.02 2.29 25.46
N THR A 40 -10.09 2.06 26.22
CA THR A 40 -10.68 3.05 27.13
C THR A 40 -9.73 3.40 28.28
N ALA A 41 -9.07 2.40 28.85
CA ALA A 41 -8.05 2.61 29.89
C ALA A 41 -6.87 3.43 29.35
N LEU A 42 -6.39 3.14 28.15
CA LEU A 42 -5.33 3.90 27.49
C LEU A 42 -5.76 5.35 27.20
N ALA A 43 -6.99 5.59 26.76
CA ALA A 43 -7.52 6.93 26.53
C ALA A 43 -7.57 7.74 27.84
N THR A 44 -7.93 7.10 28.95
CA THR A 44 -7.91 7.70 30.29
C THR A 44 -6.49 8.05 30.73
N GLU A 45 -5.53 7.15 30.51
CA GLU A 45 -4.11 7.36 30.81
C GLU A 45 -3.52 8.52 29.99
N LEU A 46 -3.83 8.61 28.68
CA LEU A 46 -3.42 9.71 27.82
C LEU A 46 -3.91 11.06 28.35
N SER A 47 -5.20 11.13 28.72
CA SER A 47 -5.81 12.34 29.28
C SER A 47 -5.16 12.73 30.63
N ALA A 48 -4.92 11.75 31.51
CA ALA A 48 -4.27 11.96 32.81
C ALA A 48 -2.79 12.39 32.64
N ALA A 49 -2.10 11.95 31.62
CA ALA A 49 -0.73 12.36 31.28
C ALA A 49 -0.67 13.77 30.67
N GLY A 50 -1.80 14.41 30.40
CA GLY A 50 -1.89 15.75 29.81
C GLY A 50 -1.61 15.77 28.30
N VAL A 51 -1.92 14.70 27.58
CA VAL A 51 -1.96 14.70 26.11
C VAL A 51 -3.16 15.52 25.66
N ALA A 52 -2.93 16.51 24.82
CA ALA A 52 -4.00 17.37 24.32
C ALA A 52 -4.77 16.68 23.16
N PRO A 53 -6.07 17.00 22.96
CA PRO A 53 -6.78 16.61 21.74
C PRO A 53 -6.01 17.07 20.49
N HIS A 54 -6.05 16.27 19.43
CA HIS A 54 -5.36 16.48 18.15
C HIS A 54 -3.83 16.48 18.22
N GLU A 55 -3.26 16.16 19.37
CA GLU A 55 -1.82 16.01 19.54
C GLU A 55 -1.35 14.71 18.85
N PRO A 56 -0.27 14.76 18.01
CA PRO A 56 0.29 13.56 17.43
C PRO A 56 1.03 12.73 18.47
N VAL A 57 0.71 11.46 18.57
CA VAL A 57 1.36 10.49 19.44
C VAL A 57 1.99 9.39 18.60
N VAL A 58 3.26 9.08 18.85
CA VAL A 58 3.93 7.97 18.17
C VAL A 58 3.36 6.66 18.67
N LEU A 59 2.91 5.82 17.73
CA LEU A 59 2.48 4.45 18.01
C LEU A 59 3.51 3.48 17.41
N PHE A 60 4.30 2.84 18.27
CA PHE A 60 5.25 1.83 17.81
C PHE A 60 4.54 0.54 17.46
N ILE A 61 4.61 0.17 16.18
CA ILE A 61 3.92 -0.97 15.59
C ILE A 61 4.82 -2.21 15.59
N SER A 62 4.31 -3.29 16.16
CA SER A 62 4.91 -4.63 16.16
C SER A 62 4.12 -5.65 15.32
N ASN A 63 2.97 -5.24 14.77
CA ASN A 63 1.95 -6.07 14.12
C ASN A 63 1.32 -7.08 15.09
N GLY A 64 1.06 -6.65 16.32
CA GLY A 64 0.38 -7.42 17.36
C GLY A 64 -0.97 -6.80 17.75
N PRO A 65 -1.79 -7.52 18.55
CA PRO A 65 -3.11 -7.06 19.00
C PRO A 65 -3.07 -5.72 19.75
N GLN A 66 -1.99 -5.46 20.50
CA GLN A 66 -1.81 -4.20 21.26
C GLN A 66 -1.68 -2.96 20.37
N ASP A 67 -1.30 -3.13 19.10
CA ASP A 67 -1.23 -2.02 18.16
C ASP A 67 -2.64 -1.50 17.83
N LEU A 68 -3.64 -2.40 17.73
CA LEU A 68 -5.04 -2.02 17.52
C LEU A 68 -5.63 -1.36 18.76
N VAL A 69 -5.31 -1.85 19.96
CA VAL A 69 -5.64 -1.17 21.23
C VAL A 69 -5.05 0.25 21.21
N GLY A 70 -3.80 0.40 20.76
CA GLY A 70 -3.13 1.70 20.62
C GLY A 70 -3.87 2.66 19.69
N PHE A 71 -4.26 2.21 18.50
CA PHE A 71 -5.05 3.01 17.57
C PHE A 71 -6.40 3.43 18.18
N LEU A 72 -7.16 2.48 18.72
CA LEU A 72 -8.47 2.76 19.29
C LEU A 72 -8.36 3.69 20.50
N GLY A 73 -7.39 3.48 21.42
CA GLY A 73 -7.19 4.30 22.59
C GLY A 73 -6.79 5.74 22.25
N LEU A 74 -5.89 5.94 21.29
CA LEU A 74 -5.52 7.26 20.79
C LEU A 74 -6.73 7.99 20.21
N TRP A 75 -7.52 7.34 19.37
CA TRP A 75 -8.71 7.96 18.77
C TRP A 75 -9.81 8.22 19.80
N LEU A 76 -9.99 7.37 20.84
CA LEU A 76 -10.93 7.66 21.93
C LEU A 76 -10.53 8.88 22.72
N ALA A 77 -9.22 9.17 22.83
CA ALA A 77 -8.68 10.37 23.45
C ALA A 77 -8.62 11.58 22.49
N ASP A 78 -9.20 11.46 21.28
CA ASP A 78 -9.13 12.46 20.21
C ASP A 78 -7.70 12.84 19.81
N CYS A 79 -6.72 11.94 20.00
CA CYS A 79 -5.32 12.11 19.59
C CYS A 79 -5.08 11.58 18.18
N VAL A 80 -4.00 12.07 17.55
CA VAL A 80 -3.61 11.62 16.20
C VAL A 80 -2.57 10.52 16.29
N ALA A 81 -2.85 9.34 15.72
CA ALA A 81 -1.90 8.24 15.71
C ALA A 81 -0.85 8.41 14.60
N ALA A 82 0.44 8.32 14.97
CA ALA A 82 1.56 8.30 14.04
C ALA A 82 2.27 6.94 14.13
N PRO A 83 1.88 5.94 13.32
CA PRO A 83 2.43 4.60 13.38
C PRO A 83 3.86 4.55 12.83
N ILE A 84 4.79 4.00 13.62
CA ILE A 84 6.20 3.78 13.26
C ILE A 84 6.57 2.34 13.61
N HIS A 85 7.16 1.58 12.69
CA HIS A 85 7.52 0.19 12.95
C HIS A 85 8.64 0.08 14.00
N VAL A 86 8.57 -0.91 14.90
CA VAL A 86 9.55 -1.10 15.99
C VAL A 86 10.98 -1.38 15.49
N THR A 87 11.14 -1.84 14.25
CA THR A 87 12.45 -2.08 13.62
C THR A 87 13.01 -0.86 12.89
N THR A 88 12.28 0.27 12.89
CA THR A 88 12.78 1.50 12.26
C THR A 88 14.07 1.96 12.94
N PRO A 89 15.15 2.25 12.20
CA PRO A 89 16.42 2.69 12.79
C PRO A 89 16.23 3.91 13.71
N VAL A 90 16.96 3.93 14.83
CA VAL A 90 16.83 4.96 15.88
C VAL A 90 16.94 6.38 15.33
N GLN A 91 17.91 6.64 14.44
CA GLN A 91 18.06 7.96 13.82
C GLN A 91 16.84 8.38 12.99
N ALA A 92 16.24 7.45 12.25
CA ALA A 92 15.04 7.71 11.48
C ALA A 92 13.84 7.99 12.43
N VAL A 93 13.70 7.23 13.50
CA VAL A 93 12.69 7.47 14.54
C VAL A 93 12.84 8.87 15.14
N GLN A 94 14.07 9.27 15.52
CA GLN A 94 14.34 10.59 16.06
C GLN A 94 13.95 11.71 15.09
N GLY A 95 14.24 11.55 13.80
CA GLY A 95 13.82 12.49 12.75
C GLY A 95 12.31 12.60 12.61
N LEU A 96 11.59 11.48 12.66
CA LEU A 96 10.12 11.45 12.60
C LEU A 96 9.49 12.06 13.86
N VAL A 97 10.00 11.74 15.06
CA VAL A 97 9.55 12.30 16.34
C VAL A 97 9.71 13.82 16.35
N ALA A 98 10.87 14.33 15.92
CA ALA A 98 11.14 15.77 15.84
C ALA A 98 10.16 16.47 14.88
N ARG A 99 9.92 15.87 13.70
CA ARG A 99 8.98 16.41 12.72
C ARG A 99 7.53 16.38 13.20
N LEU A 100 7.12 15.34 13.91
CA LEU A 100 5.80 15.27 14.54
C LEU A 100 5.68 16.31 15.68
N GLY A 101 6.77 16.68 16.32
CA GLY A 101 6.75 17.38 17.60
C GLY A 101 6.11 16.54 18.71
N ALA A 102 6.16 15.21 18.58
CA ALA A 102 5.48 14.31 19.50
C ALA A 102 6.15 14.31 20.88
N ARG A 103 5.34 14.51 21.93
CA ARG A 103 5.79 14.42 23.34
C ARG A 103 5.65 13.03 23.93
N PHE A 104 4.79 12.20 23.33
CA PHE A 104 4.42 10.90 23.84
C PHE A 104 4.55 9.82 22.80
N ALA A 105 4.82 8.61 23.25
CA ALA A 105 4.83 7.41 22.45
C ALA A 105 4.16 6.26 23.20
N ILE A 106 3.55 5.36 22.42
CA ILE A 106 2.99 4.09 22.90
C ILE A 106 3.79 2.95 22.31
N ARG A 107 4.23 2.02 23.15
CA ARG A 107 4.91 0.80 22.74
C ARG A 107 4.35 -0.40 23.51
N ALA A 108 3.84 -1.39 22.81
CA ALA A 108 3.22 -2.58 23.42
C ALA A 108 2.16 -2.22 24.48
N GLY A 109 1.29 -1.26 24.17
CA GLY A 109 0.24 -0.76 25.06
C GLY A 109 0.69 0.13 26.20
N LYS A 110 1.98 0.46 26.33
CA LYS A 110 2.52 1.31 27.40
C LYS A 110 2.81 2.72 26.91
N LEU A 111 2.25 3.71 27.60
CA LEU A 111 2.49 5.14 27.35
C LEU A 111 3.85 5.56 27.94
N ALA A 112 4.60 6.34 27.19
CA ALA A 112 5.85 6.95 27.65
C ALA A 112 5.95 8.41 27.17
N ARG A 113 6.44 9.30 28.03
CA ARG A 113 6.80 10.66 27.64
C ARG A 113 8.21 10.65 27.02
N ILE A 114 8.35 11.19 25.80
CA ILE A 114 9.60 11.17 25.03
C ILE A 114 10.21 12.55 24.78
N ALA A 115 9.41 13.63 24.96
CA ALA A 115 9.88 15.01 24.86
C ALA A 115 9.12 15.94 25.79
N GLY A 116 9.65 17.15 26.04
CA GLY A 116 9.13 18.08 27.01
C GLY A 116 8.22 19.20 26.47
N ALA A 117 8.51 19.67 25.25
CA ALA A 117 7.77 20.79 24.64
C ALA A 117 6.45 20.33 24.01
N ALA A 118 5.40 21.14 24.17
CA ALA A 118 4.14 20.89 23.45
C ALA A 118 4.34 21.11 21.95
N PRO A 119 3.69 20.28 21.08
CA PRO A 119 3.74 20.49 19.65
C PRO A 119 3.09 21.82 19.26
N PRO A 120 3.49 22.43 18.14
CA PRO A 120 2.79 23.60 17.64
C PRO A 120 1.35 23.26 17.30
N LEU A 121 0.44 24.23 17.42
CA LEU A 121 -0.93 24.09 16.94
C LEU A 121 -0.92 23.91 15.41
N ARG A 122 -1.61 22.88 14.96
CA ARG A 122 -1.71 22.53 13.53
C ARG A 122 -3.18 22.31 13.18
N PRO A 123 -3.88 23.31 12.61
CA PRO A 123 -5.29 23.16 12.22
C PRO A 123 -5.53 21.99 11.27
N LEU A 124 -4.49 21.54 10.53
CA LEU A 124 -4.54 20.35 9.68
C LEU A 124 -4.88 19.07 10.47
N LEU A 125 -4.60 19.05 11.77
CA LEU A 125 -4.79 17.87 12.64
C LEU A 125 -6.13 17.86 13.38
N ASP A 126 -6.97 18.89 13.27
CA ASP A 126 -8.20 19.03 14.06
C ASP A 126 -9.20 17.88 13.88
N GLU A 127 -9.19 17.19 12.74
CA GLU A 127 -10.04 16.02 12.48
C GLU A 127 -9.21 14.78 12.07
N ALA A 128 -7.91 14.83 12.33
CA ALA A 128 -7.00 13.78 11.88
C ALA A 128 -7.07 12.54 12.78
N ALA A 129 -7.15 11.37 12.12
CA ALA A 129 -7.00 10.07 12.76
C ALA A 129 -5.55 9.58 12.72
N LEU A 130 -4.88 9.80 11.57
CA LEU A 130 -3.59 9.23 11.27
C LEU A 130 -2.64 10.24 10.62
N ILE A 131 -1.35 10.09 10.91
CA ILE A 131 -0.26 10.61 10.10
C ILE A 131 0.56 9.42 9.63
N VAL A 132 0.42 9.07 8.34
CA VAL A 132 1.15 7.94 7.74
C VAL A 132 2.34 8.48 6.95
N PHE A 133 3.54 8.02 7.29
CA PHE A 133 4.74 8.43 6.58
C PHE A 133 4.97 7.56 5.33
N THR A 134 5.05 8.22 4.18
CA THR A 134 5.37 7.60 2.88
C THR A 134 6.75 8.01 2.41
N SER A 135 7.38 7.19 1.57
CA SER A 135 8.67 7.54 0.94
C SER A 135 8.46 8.67 -0.07
N GLY A 136 8.91 9.88 0.28
CA GLY A 136 8.86 11.01 -0.64
C GLY A 136 9.83 10.86 -1.82
N SER A 137 9.50 11.46 -2.97
CA SER A 137 10.39 11.55 -4.13
C SER A 137 11.68 12.33 -3.87
N THR A 138 11.68 13.18 -2.84
CA THR A 138 12.82 14.01 -2.40
C THR A 138 13.71 13.30 -1.37
N GLY A 139 13.49 12.02 -1.09
CA GLY A 139 14.24 11.24 -0.09
C GLY A 139 13.80 11.46 1.36
N GLN A 140 13.04 12.51 1.66
CA GLN A 140 12.45 12.74 2.98
C GLN A 140 11.04 12.14 3.05
N PRO A 141 10.69 11.38 4.11
CA PRO A 141 9.35 10.82 4.26
C PRO A 141 8.29 11.94 4.34
N LYS A 142 7.18 11.81 3.62
CA LYS A 142 6.05 12.73 3.68
C LYS A 142 5.04 12.23 4.72
N GLY A 143 4.57 13.08 5.60
CA GLY A 143 3.51 12.75 6.56
C GLY A 143 2.13 13.01 5.93
N VAL A 144 1.45 11.97 5.50
CA VAL A 144 0.10 12.05 4.94
C VAL A 144 -0.90 12.10 6.09
N VAL A 145 -1.69 13.18 6.18
CA VAL A 145 -2.70 13.37 7.23
C VAL A 145 -4.05 12.83 6.76
N VAL A 146 -4.56 11.80 7.43
CA VAL A 146 -5.84 11.15 7.11
C VAL A 146 -6.88 11.47 8.19
N ARG A 147 -8.05 11.99 7.78
CA ARG A 147 -9.14 12.32 8.69
C ARG A 147 -9.93 11.08 9.13
N HIS A 148 -10.52 11.14 10.32
CA HIS A 148 -11.44 10.10 10.82
C HIS A 148 -12.56 9.80 9.83
N GLN A 149 -13.23 10.83 9.33
CA GLN A 149 -14.34 10.67 8.39
C GLN A 149 -13.90 10.06 7.06
N ALA A 150 -12.73 10.45 6.55
CA ALA A 150 -12.18 9.92 5.31
C ALA A 150 -11.95 8.39 5.40
N LEU A 151 -11.34 7.94 6.50
CA LEU A 151 -11.08 6.52 6.71
C LEU A 151 -12.39 5.74 6.97
N LEU A 152 -13.31 6.30 7.76
CA LEU A 152 -14.61 5.68 8.00
C LEU A 152 -15.40 5.51 6.69
N TRP A 153 -15.43 6.54 5.85
CA TRP A 153 -16.07 6.46 4.53
C TRP A 153 -15.46 5.34 3.68
N LYS A 154 -14.14 5.25 3.65
CA LYS A 154 -13.45 4.18 2.92
C LYS A 154 -13.83 2.80 3.46
N LEU A 155 -13.87 2.61 4.78
CA LEU A 155 -14.28 1.35 5.40
C LEU A 155 -15.71 0.96 5.02
N GLN A 156 -16.64 1.90 4.92
CA GLN A 156 -18.02 1.65 4.47
C GLN A 156 -18.09 1.16 3.01
N VAL A 157 -17.27 1.77 2.12
CA VAL A 157 -17.17 1.33 0.72
C VAL A 157 -16.59 -0.08 0.64
N LEU A 158 -15.51 -0.34 1.37
CA LEU A 158 -14.81 -1.62 1.35
C LEU A 158 -15.62 -2.75 2.00
N SER A 159 -16.38 -2.46 3.04
CA SER A 159 -17.30 -3.44 3.65
C SER A 159 -18.28 -4.00 2.62
N ARG A 160 -18.86 -3.14 1.78
CA ARG A 160 -19.80 -3.56 0.72
C ARG A 160 -19.08 -4.26 -0.44
N LEU A 161 -17.85 -3.87 -0.75
CA LEU A 161 -17.08 -4.42 -1.87
C LEU A 161 -16.55 -5.83 -1.55
N LEU A 162 -16.03 -6.03 -0.35
CA LEU A 162 -15.24 -7.21 0.02
C LEU A 162 -16.05 -8.26 0.78
N GLY A 163 -17.18 -7.87 1.38
CA GLY A 163 -18.13 -8.77 2.02
C GLY A 163 -17.54 -9.61 3.15
N PHE A 164 -16.80 -8.96 4.08
CA PHE A 164 -16.33 -9.62 5.29
C PHE A 164 -17.52 -9.97 6.19
N THR A 165 -17.46 -11.13 6.85
CA THR A 165 -18.50 -11.64 7.74
C THR A 165 -17.92 -12.06 9.08
N VAL A 166 -18.77 -12.32 10.05
CA VAL A 166 -18.37 -12.82 11.39
C VAL A 166 -17.71 -14.20 11.35
N GLU A 167 -17.95 -14.96 10.28
CA GLU A 167 -17.41 -16.31 10.10
C GLU A 167 -15.99 -16.29 9.52
N ASP A 168 -15.50 -15.12 9.11
CA ASP A 168 -14.22 -15.03 8.47
C ASP A 168 -13.04 -15.06 9.45
N VAL A 169 -11.97 -15.70 8.98
CA VAL A 169 -10.64 -15.67 9.57
C VAL A 169 -9.72 -14.93 8.61
N VAL A 170 -9.40 -13.68 8.96
CA VAL A 170 -8.66 -12.73 8.12
C VAL A 170 -7.19 -12.74 8.50
N VAL A 171 -6.32 -13.20 7.61
CA VAL A 171 -4.86 -13.21 7.81
C VAL A 171 -4.24 -11.96 7.22
N VAL A 172 -3.52 -11.20 8.04
CA VAL A 172 -2.89 -9.93 7.68
C VAL A 172 -1.39 -9.95 8.00
N PRO A 173 -0.54 -10.32 7.03
CA PRO A 173 0.91 -10.20 7.14
C PRO A 173 1.41 -8.78 6.78
N LEU A 174 0.50 -7.82 6.61
CA LEU A 174 0.81 -6.44 6.26
C LEU A 174 1.18 -5.65 7.49
N GLN A 175 2.13 -4.73 7.36
CA GLN A 175 2.49 -3.83 8.46
C GLN A 175 1.37 -2.80 8.72
N LEU A 176 1.01 -2.64 9.99
CA LEU A 176 0.05 -1.63 10.45
C LEU A 176 0.62 -0.20 10.47
N THR A 177 1.76 0.01 9.85
CA THR A 177 2.31 1.34 9.51
C THR A 177 1.82 1.85 8.16
N PHE A 178 1.21 0.98 7.34
CA PHE A 178 0.66 1.31 6.03
C PHE A 178 -0.86 1.27 6.05
N ILE A 179 -1.46 2.18 5.28
CA ILE A 179 -2.91 2.34 5.23
C ILE A 179 -3.64 1.03 4.86
N PHE A 180 -3.05 0.17 4.02
CA PHE A 180 -3.63 -1.12 3.62
C PHE A 180 -3.80 -2.06 4.83
N GLY A 181 -2.77 -2.28 5.61
CA GLY A 181 -2.84 -3.10 6.83
C GLY A 181 -3.83 -2.54 7.84
N ILE A 182 -3.85 -1.21 8.01
CA ILE A 182 -4.74 -0.53 8.94
C ILE A 182 -6.21 -0.76 8.57
N TRP A 183 -6.62 -0.45 7.31
CA TRP A 183 -8.03 -0.55 6.97
C TRP A 183 -8.54 -2.00 6.88
N VAL A 184 -7.70 -2.98 6.45
CA VAL A 184 -8.10 -4.40 6.48
C VAL A 184 -8.37 -4.83 7.92
N SER A 185 -7.50 -4.45 8.86
CA SER A 185 -7.67 -4.79 10.28
C SER A 185 -8.93 -4.15 10.87
N LEU A 186 -9.16 -2.86 10.59
CA LEU A 186 -10.39 -2.17 11.05
C LEU A 186 -11.65 -2.78 10.43
N LEU A 187 -11.61 -3.17 9.17
CA LEU A 187 -12.72 -3.82 8.49
C LEU A 187 -13.03 -5.18 9.12
N SER A 188 -11.99 -5.94 9.50
CA SER A 188 -12.15 -7.19 10.26
C SER A 188 -12.85 -6.94 11.59
N LEU A 189 -12.47 -5.91 12.34
CA LEU A 189 -13.13 -5.55 13.61
C LEU A 189 -14.60 -5.17 13.41
N ILE A 190 -14.90 -4.32 12.42
CA ILE A 190 -16.26 -3.86 12.10
C ILE A 190 -17.17 -5.03 11.70
N SER A 191 -16.64 -6.01 10.97
CA SER A 191 -17.39 -7.17 10.52
C SER A 191 -17.57 -8.26 11.59
N GLY A 192 -16.86 -8.14 12.72
CA GLY A 192 -16.89 -9.15 13.79
C GLY A 192 -16.07 -10.41 13.48
N SER A 193 -15.20 -10.36 12.46
CA SER A 193 -14.38 -11.50 12.06
C SER A 193 -13.18 -11.73 12.99
N GLN A 194 -12.58 -12.90 12.89
CA GLN A 194 -11.33 -13.21 13.58
C GLN A 194 -10.15 -12.64 12.77
N LEU A 195 -9.36 -11.75 13.37
CA LEU A 195 -8.16 -11.18 12.77
C LEU A 195 -6.90 -11.88 13.25
N LEU A 196 -6.12 -12.38 12.31
CA LEU A 196 -4.81 -13.00 12.55
C LEU A 196 -3.71 -12.07 12.01
N LEU A 197 -2.99 -11.42 12.91
CA LEU A 197 -1.80 -10.64 12.58
C LEU A 197 -0.60 -11.57 12.46
N SER A 198 0.13 -11.46 11.36
CA SER A 198 1.28 -12.32 11.07
C SER A 198 2.51 -11.48 10.75
N PRO A 199 3.29 -11.06 11.77
CA PRO A 199 4.50 -10.26 11.56
C PRO A 199 5.58 -11.02 10.78
N LYS A 200 5.56 -12.35 10.83
CA LYS A 200 6.38 -13.26 10.02
C LYS A 200 5.45 -14.17 9.23
N PHE A 201 5.26 -13.86 7.97
CA PHE A 201 4.36 -14.61 7.11
C PHE A 201 4.97 -15.94 6.67
N SER A 202 4.16 -17.01 6.75
CA SER A 202 4.47 -18.34 6.22
C SER A 202 3.17 -19.02 5.79
N ALA A 203 3.26 -20.05 4.93
CA ALA A 203 2.10 -20.85 4.53
C ALA A 203 1.38 -21.46 5.74
N ALA A 204 2.09 -21.82 6.79
CA ALA A 204 1.52 -22.32 8.04
C ALA A 204 0.56 -21.34 8.72
N ALA A 205 0.70 -20.02 8.49
CA ALA A 205 -0.25 -19.04 8.99
C ALA A 205 -1.66 -19.18 8.36
N LEU A 206 -1.77 -19.82 7.20
CA LEU A 206 -3.04 -20.06 6.52
C LEU A 206 -3.73 -21.35 6.97
N THR A 207 -2.98 -22.32 7.47
CA THR A 207 -3.48 -23.68 7.75
C THR A 207 -3.58 -24.00 9.25
N ASN A 208 -2.63 -23.54 10.07
CA ASN A 208 -2.46 -23.99 11.47
C ASN A 208 -3.35 -23.26 12.50
N ASN A 209 -4.45 -22.64 12.08
CA ASN A 209 -5.26 -21.77 12.95
C ASN A 209 -6.54 -22.40 13.49
N GLY A 210 -6.69 -23.71 13.39
CA GLY A 210 -7.87 -24.45 13.89
C GLY A 210 -9.13 -24.29 13.03
N ALA A 211 -9.42 -23.11 12.51
CA ALA A 211 -10.58 -22.84 11.65
C ALA A 211 -10.19 -22.66 10.16
N GLY A 212 -8.91 -22.54 9.83
CA GLY A 212 -8.41 -22.19 8.50
C GLY A 212 -8.62 -20.72 8.15
N ALA A 213 -7.68 -20.14 7.41
CA ALA A 213 -7.82 -18.77 6.89
C ALA A 213 -8.89 -18.74 5.79
N THR A 214 -9.81 -17.75 5.84
CA THR A 214 -10.81 -17.54 4.78
C THR A 214 -10.48 -16.35 3.90
N ILE A 215 -9.77 -15.36 4.45
CA ILE A 215 -9.33 -14.16 3.72
C ILE A 215 -7.84 -13.95 3.97
N LEU A 216 -7.08 -13.75 2.88
CA LEU A 216 -5.68 -13.35 2.94
C LEU A 216 -5.52 -11.95 2.35
N ALA A 217 -4.95 -11.01 3.10
CA ALA A 217 -4.57 -9.69 2.60
C ALA A 217 -3.05 -9.59 2.54
N ALA A 218 -2.46 -9.59 1.34
CA ALA A 218 -1.02 -9.61 1.17
C ALA A 218 -0.57 -8.83 -0.07
N VAL A 219 0.63 -8.27 -0.04
CA VAL A 219 1.26 -7.66 -1.22
C VAL A 219 1.73 -8.74 -2.21
N PRO A 220 1.84 -8.43 -3.52
CA PRO A 220 2.28 -9.39 -4.53
C PRO A 220 3.60 -10.09 -4.23
N THR A 221 4.56 -9.42 -3.61
CA THR A 221 5.84 -10.02 -3.19
C THR A 221 5.63 -11.17 -2.18
N LEU A 222 4.75 -11.00 -1.19
CA LEU A 222 4.42 -12.06 -0.24
C LEU A 222 3.67 -13.22 -0.92
N LEU A 223 2.78 -12.91 -1.86
CA LEU A 223 2.06 -13.93 -2.63
C LEU A 223 3.02 -14.76 -3.52
N ARG A 224 4.04 -14.15 -4.11
CA ARG A 224 5.09 -14.89 -4.86
C ARG A 224 5.84 -15.86 -3.94
N THR A 225 6.19 -15.42 -2.72
CA THR A 225 6.83 -16.29 -1.72
C THR A 225 5.90 -17.45 -1.33
N LEU A 226 4.61 -17.18 -1.16
CA LEU A 226 3.60 -18.19 -0.86
C LEU A 226 3.48 -19.22 -2.00
N CYS A 227 3.46 -18.76 -3.26
CA CYS A 227 3.38 -19.65 -4.43
C CYS A 227 4.62 -20.52 -4.63
N ALA A 228 5.76 -20.17 -4.04
CA ALA A 228 6.97 -20.98 -4.06
C ALA A 228 6.95 -22.11 -3.01
N ASP A 229 6.01 -22.07 -2.05
CA ASP A 229 5.86 -23.09 -1.03
C ASP A 229 5.03 -24.26 -1.57
N THR A 230 5.69 -25.37 -1.85
CA THR A 230 5.08 -26.60 -2.39
C THR A 230 4.16 -27.31 -1.38
N THR A 231 4.18 -26.90 -0.11
CA THR A 231 3.35 -27.47 0.97
C THR A 231 2.07 -26.67 1.21
N LEU A 232 1.79 -25.65 0.38
CA LEU A 232 0.62 -24.81 0.54
C LEU A 232 -0.67 -25.64 0.33
N ASP A 233 -1.42 -25.79 1.40
CA ASP A 233 -2.77 -26.34 1.41
C ASP A 233 -3.69 -25.43 2.24
N ALA A 234 -4.45 -24.56 1.56
CA ALA A 234 -5.32 -23.59 2.20
C ALA A 234 -6.71 -23.59 1.57
N PRO A 235 -7.46 -24.70 1.65
CA PRO A 235 -8.73 -24.91 0.94
C PRO A 235 -9.86 -23.99 1.42
N CYS A 236 -9.73 -23.38 2.62
CA CYS A 236 -10.71 -22.46 3.19
C CYS A 236 -10.58 -21.03 2.68
N VAL A 237 -9.47 -20.68 2.02
CA VAL A 237 -9.27 -19.32 1.50
C VAL A 237 -10.29 -19.03 0.40
N ARG A 238 -11.24 -18.15 0.71
CA ARG A 238 -12.30 -17.71 -0.21
C ARG A 238 -11.99 -16.39 -0.91
N SER A 239 -11.08 -15.58 -0.33
CA SER A 239 -10.70 -14.29 -0.90
C SER A 239 -9.23 -13.97 -0.68
N ILE A 240 -8.59 -13.45 -1.70
CA ILE A 240 -7.23 -12.87 -1.65
C ILE A 240 -7.36 -11.41 -2.01
N LEU A 241 -6.90 -10.54 -1.10
CA LEU A 241 -6.81 -9.10 -1.30
C LEU A 241 -5.35 -8.76 -1.55
N THR A 242 -5.04 -8.22 -2.71
CA THR A 242 -3.67 -7.83 -3.04
C THR A 242 -3.61 -6.41 -3.58
N GLY A 243 -2.48 -5.76 -3.45
CA GLY A 243 -2.27 -4.40 -3.94
C GLY A 243 -0.97 -3.77 -3.44
N GLY A 244 -0.75 -2.53 -3.83
CA GLY A 244 0.44 -1.76 -3.45
C GLY A 244 1.68 -2.02 -4.30
N GLU A 245 1.66 -3.04 -5.16
CA GLU A 245 2.71 -3.39 -6.14
C GLU A 245 2.04 -3.89 -7.42
N PRO A 246 2.72 -3.88 -8.58
CA PRO A 246 2.22 -4.52 -9.79
C PRO A 246 1.98 -6.01 -9.57
N PHE A 247 0.77 -6.47 -9.93
CA PHE A 247 0.33 -7.86 -9.66
C PHE A 247 0.47 -8.69 -10.93
N GLY A 248 0.94 -8.61 -11.92
CA GLY A 248 1.17 -9.40 -13.14
C GLY A 248 0.29 -10.65 -13.34
N SER A 249 -0.02 -10.94 -14.60
CA SER A 249 -0.91 -12.05 -14.98
C SER A 249 -0.38 -13.43 -14.55
N ALA A 250 0.93 -13.65 -14.63
CA ALA A 250 1.54 -14.94 -14.26
C ALA A 250 1.31 -15.31 -12.78
N LEU A 251 1.36 -14.34 -11.85
CA LEU A 251 1.06 -14.58 -10.44
C LEU A 251 -0.43 -14.86 -10.24
N ALA A 252 -1.30 -14.17 -10.98
CA ALA A 252 -2.74 -14.42 -10.95
C ALA A 252 -3.07 -15.86 -11.38
N ASP A 253 -2.46 -16.34 -12.47
CA ASP A 253 -2.66 -17.72 -12.96
C ASP A 253 -2.15 -18.78 -11.99
N THR A 254 -0.99 -18.50 -11.37
CA THR A 254 -0.43 -19.40 -10.33
C THR A 254 -1.36 -19.48 -9.13
N LEU A 255 -1.85 -18.35 -8.63
CA LEU A 255 -2.81 -18.33 -7.51
C LEU A 255 -4.13 -18.99 -7.85
N ALA A 256 -4.67 -18.80 -9.06
CA ALA A 256 -5.87 -19.47 -9.52
C ALA A 256 -5.72 -21.00 -9.57
N THR A 257 -4.50 -21.49 -9.85
CA THR A 257 -4.19 -22.92 -9.83
C THR A 257 -4.05 -23.47 -8.41
N LEU A 258 -3.33 -22.74 -7.54
CA LEU A 258 -3.05 -23.19 -6.17
C LEU A 258 -4.28 -23.02 -5.24
N LEU A 259 -5.06 -21.98 -5.43
CA LEU A 259 -6.21 -21.61 -4.61
C LEU A 259 -7.47 -21.40 -5.50
N PRO A 260 -7.98 -22.46 -6.17
CA PRO A 260 -9.00 -22.32 -7.22
C PRO A 260 -10.37 -21.83 -6.72
N ARG A 261 -10.60 -21.85 -5.41
CA ARG A 261 -11.83 -21.34 -4.78
C ARG A 261 -11.70 -19.89 -4.35
N ALA A 262 -10.51 -19.32 -4.36
CA ALA A 262 -10.26 -17.98 -3.87
C ALA A 262 -10.66 -16.92 -4.92
N ASN A 263 -11.49 -15.99 -4.49
CA ASN A 263 -11.78 -14.76 -5.22
C ASN A 263 -10.60 -13.79 -5.10
N LEU A 264 -9.99 -13.43 -6.23
CA LEU A 264 -8.88 -12.51 -6.26
C LEU A 264 -9.36 -11.08 -6.47
N PHE A 265 -9.00 -10.20 -5.55
CA PHE A 265 -9.21 -8.75 -5.62
C PHE A 265 -7.85 -8.06 -5.78
N ASP A 266 -7.59 -7.47 -6.94
CA ASP A 266 -6.42 -6.63 -7.17
C ASP A 266 -6.81 -5.17 -6.93
N LEU A 267 -6.16 -4.55 -5.93
CA LEU A 267 -6.53 -3.27 -5.35
C LEU A 267 -5.46 -2.22 -5.67
N PHE A 268 -5.86 -1.14 -6.31
CA PHE A 268 -4.99 0.01 -6.53
C PHE A 268 -5.47 1.22 -5.71
N GLY A 269 -4.51 1.94 -5.14
CA GLY A 269 -4.73 3.20 -4.44
C GLY A 269 -3.47 3.67 -3.73
N LEU A 270 -3.54 4.91 -3.25
CA LEU A 270 -2.43 5.59 -2.58
C LEU A 270 -2.82 5.88 -1.12
N THR A 271 -1.81 6.13 -0.28
CA THR A 271 -2.05 6.58 1.10
C THR A 271 -2.84 7.87 1.12
N GLU A 272 -2.52 8.76 0.19
CA GLU A 272 -3.13 10.09 0.01
C GLU A 272 -4.62 10.04 -0.36
N THR A 273 -5.10 8.94 -0.91
CA THR A 273 -6.52 8.74 -1.29
C THR A 273 -7.24 7.71 -0.41
N GLY A 274 -6.58 7.25 0.67
CA GLY A 274 -7.13 6.27 1.61
C GLY A 274 -7.04 4.83 1.12
N SER A 275 -6.26 4.57 0.03
CA SER A 275 -6.08 3.27 -0.62
C SER A 275 -7.35 2.72 -1.30
N CYS A 276 -7.21 1.68 -2.13
CA CYS A 276 -8.30 0.97 -2.81
C CYS A 276 -9.28 1.91 -3.55
N ASP A 277 -8.74 2.74 -4.44
CA ASP A 277 -9.55 3.62 -5.30
C ASP A 277 -10.06 2.87 -6.53
N PHE A 278 -9.30 1.89 -7.00
CA PHE A 278 -9.67 0.99 -8.08
C PHE A 278 -9.57 -0.46 -7.59
N CYS A 279 -10.36 -1.31 -8.23
CA CYS A 279 -10.39 -2.74 -7.95
C CYS A 279 -10.66 -3.54 -9.22
N ALA A 280 -9.75 -4.48 -9.56
CA ALA A 280 -10.05 -5.57 -10.46
C ALA A 280 -10.70 -6.70 -9.63
N ARG A 281 -12.01 -6.89 -9.81
CA ARG A 281 -12.82 -7.82 -9.01
C ARG A 281 -12.75 -9.22 -9.59
N PRO A 282 -13.07 -10.26 -8.83
CA PRO A 282 -13.14 -11.64 -9.33
C PRO A 282 -14.01 -11.79 -10.58
N LYS A 283 -15.17 -11.14 -10.60
CA LYS A 283 -16.10 -11.17 -11.75
C LYS A 283 -15.60 -10.46 -13.00
N ASP A 284 -14.60 -9.60 -12.85
CA ASP A 284 -13.99 -8.83 -13.94
C ASP A 284 -12.87 -9.64 -14.63
N GLN A 285 -12.47 -10.77 -14.05
CA GLN A 285 -11.43 -11.66 -14.60
C GLN A 285 -12.00 -12.56 -15.72
N PRO A 286 -11.22 -12.86 -16.78
CA PRO A 286 -9.82 -12.42 -17.02
C PRO A 286 -9.69 -11.04 -17.68
N ALA A 287 -10.79 -10.35 -18.04
CA ALA A 287 -10.75 -9.09 -18.80
C ALA A 287 -9.93 -7.98 -18.12
N ALA A 288 -9.99 -7.89 -16.78
CA ALA A 288 -9.27 -6.87 -16.01
C ALA A 288 -7.75 -7.13 -15.86
N ARG A 289 -7.22 -8.23 -16.38
CA ARG A 289 -5.79 -8.55 -16.24
C ARG A 289 -4.89 -7.47 -16.83
N GLY A 290 -3.85 -7.10 -16.07
CA GLY A 290 -2.91 -6.06 -16.45
C GLY A 290 -3.46 -4.64 -16.30
N THR A 291 -4.61 -4.49 -15.67
CA THR A 291 -5.24 -3.20 -15.32
C THR A 291 -5.37 -3.04 -13.81
N ILE A 292 -5.66 -1.83 -13.35
CA ILE A 292 -6.05 -1.58 -11.95
C ILE A 292 -7.55 -1.77 -11.72
N GLY A 293 -8.28 -2.24 -12.71
CA GLY A 293 -9.70 -2.50 -12.63
C GLY A 293 -10.56 -1.26 -12.89
N LEU A 294 -11.69 -1.22 -12.20
CA LEU A 294 -12.68 -0.13 -12.26
C LEU A 294 -12.65 0.68 -10.96
N PRO A 295 -13.10 1.96 -11.00
CA PRO A 295 -13.18 2.77 -9.80
C PRO A 295 -14.13 2.15 -8.78
N THR A 296 -13.77 2.24 -7.51
CA THR A 296 -14.64 1.85 -6.41
C THR A 296 -15.72 2.92 -6.19
N ASN A 297 -16.77 2.55 -5.46
CA ASN A 297 -17.91 3.46 -5.27
C ASN A 297 -17.48 4.81 -4.69
N GLY A 298 -17.97 5.91 -5.30
CA GLY A 298 -17.67 7.29 -4.92
C GLY A 298 -16.30 7.82 -5.36
N VAL A 299 -15.53 7.04 -6.11
CA VAL A 299 -14.30 7.50 -6.75
C VAL A 299 -14.61 8.02 -8.15
N ALA A 300 -14.27 9.28 -8.40
CA ALA A 300 -14.22 9.86 -9.74
C ALA A 300 -12.76 9.98 -10.17
N PHE A 301 -12.47 9.79 -11.45
CA PHE A 301 -11.13 9.93 -11.99
C PHE A 301 -11.14 10.60 -13.36
N ARG A 302 -9.99 11.09 -13.77
CA ARG A 302 -9.72 11.55 -15.14
C ARG A 302 -8.28 11.22 -15.53
N ILE A 303 -8.04 11.11 -16.82
CA ILE A 303 -6.70 11.03 -17.39
C ILE A 303 -6.37 12.42 -17.89
N ALA A 304 -5.41 13.08 -17.27
CA ALA A 304 -4.95 14.40 -17.65
C ALA A 304 -3.74 14.27 -18.59
N GLU A 305 -3.94 14.53 -19.88
CA GLU A 305 -2.83 14.51 -20.84
C GLU A 305 -1.83 15.62 -20.51
N GLU A 306 -0.55 15.29 -20.52
CA GLU A 306 0.57 16.20 -20.33
C GLU A 306 1.36 16.31 -21.65
N PRO A 307 1.04 17.26 -22.54
CA PRO A 307 1.65 17.34 -23.86
C PRO A 307 3.18 17.44 -23.84
N GLU A 308 3.72 18.07 -22.80
CA GLU A 308 5.16 18.21 -22.57
C GLU A 308 5.87 16.86 -22.34
N LEU A 309 5.16 15.83 -21.91
CA LEU A 309 5.70 14.48 -21.79
C LEU A 309 5.78 13.75 -23.14
N GLY A 310 5.12 14.26 -24.22
CA GLY A 310 5.15 13.65 -25.54
C GLY A 310 4.67 12.19 -25.56
N LEU A 311 3.72 11.85 -24.70
CA LEU A 311 3.12 10.51 -24.60
C LEU A 311 2.05 10.32 -25.71
N PRO A 312 1.70 9.07 -26.02
CA PRO A 312 0.63 8.78 -26.98
C PRO A 312 -0.72 9.41 -26.55
N PRO A 313 -1.59 9.79 -27.49
CA PRO A 313 -2.94 10.27 -27.19
C PRO A 313 -3.70 9.29 -26.28
N GLY A 314 -4.45 9.81 -25.32
CA GLY A 314 -5.20 9.03 -24.34
C GLY A 314 -4.34 8.48 -23.18
N VAL A 315 -3.05 8.79 -23.15
CA VAL A 315 -2.14 8.52 -22.01
C VAL A 315 -1.87 9.83 -21.28
N GLY A 316 -2.08 9.83 -19.97
CA GLY A 316 -1.83 11.00 -19.14
C GLY A 316 -1.77 10.67 -17.66
N GLU A 317 -1.64 11.70 -16.81
CA GLU A 317 -1.65 11.53 -15.37
C GLU A 317 -3.04 11.07 -14.89
N LEU A 318 -3.07 9.97 -14.15
CA LEU A 318 -4.27 9.54 -13.43
C LEU A 318 -4.53 10.52 -12.28
N GLN A 319 -5.65 11.20 -12.32
CA GLN A 319 -6.08 12.12 -11.27
C GLN A 319 -7.36 11.60 -10.63
N ILE A 320 -7.42 11.60 -9.28
CA ILE A 320 -8.47 10.94 -8.49
C ILE A 320 -9.17 11.96 -7.61
N ARG A 321 -10.50 11.90 -7.56
CA ARG A 321 -11.33 12.61 -6.60
C ARG A 321 -12.14 11.62 -5.80
N THR A 322 -11.97 11.63 -4.47
CA THR A 322 -12.60 10.70 -3.53
C THR A 322 -12.88 11.39 -2.19
N PRO A 323 -13.97 11.03 -1.47
CA PRO A 323 -14.21 11.51 -0.11
C PRO A 323 -13.16 11.04 0.91
N SER A 324 -12.38 10.02 0.58
CA SER A 324 -11.30 9.50 1.45
C SER A 324 -9.94 10.14 1.22
N VAL A 325 -9.88 11.23 0.45
CA VAL A 325 -8.63 11.94 0.20
C VAL A 325 -8.04 12.54 1.49
N MET A 326 -6.72 12.61 1.57
CA MET A 326 -5.97 13.19 2.70
C MET A 326 -6.39 14.63 2.99
N ALA A 327 -6.13 15.06 4.22
CA ALA A 327 -6.24 16.48 4.59
C ALA A 327 -5.13 17.33 3.96
N GLY A 328 -3.95 16.74 3.79
CA GLY A 328 -2.74 17.37 3.26
C GLY A 328 -1.50 16.65 3.76
N TYR A 329 -0.33 17.21 3.42
CA TYR A 329 0.96 16.78 3.95
C TYR A 329 1.31 17.59 5.20
N LEU A 330 1.78 16.91 6.24
CA LEU A 330 2.17 17.50 7.52
C LEU A 330 3.27 18.55 7.31
N ASP A 331 3.02 19.78 7.77
CA ASP A 331 3.93 20.92 7.72
C ASP A 331 4.43 21.28 6.30
N ASP A 332 3.67 20.89 5.26
CA ASP A 332 4.00 21.21 3.87
C ASP A 332 2.74 21.69 3.11
N PRO A 333 2.28 22.92 3.37
CA PRO A 333 1.09 23.46 2.70
C PRO A 333 1.30 23.70 1.20
N ALA A 334 2.53 24.00 0.76
CA ALA A 334 2.83 24.19 -0.65
C ALA A 334 2.65 22.89 -1.42
N GLN A 335 3.29 21.80 -0.95
CA GLN A 335 3.14 20.48 -1.56
C GLN A 335 1.69 19.96 -1.47
N SER A 336 0.98 20.30 -0.39
CA SER A 336 -0.43 19.96 -0.24
C SER A 336 -1.29 20.65 -1.30
N ALA A 337 -1.04 21.93 -1.59
CA ALA A 337 -1.73 22.65 -2.64
C ALA A 337 -1.41 22.10 -4.04
N ASP A 338 -0.12 21.86 -4.33
CA ASP A 338 0.36 21.35 -5.62
C ASP A 338 -0.13 19.91 -5.91
N ALA A 339 -0.50 19.16 -4.86
CA ALA A 339 -1.04 17.82 -5.00
C ALA A 339 -2.46 17.78 -5.60
N PHE A 340 -3.13 18.93 -5.75
CA PHE A 340 -4.50 18.99 -6.26
C PHE A 340 -4.63 19.93 -7.46
N VAL A 341 -5.49 19.54 -8.40
CA VAL A 341 -5.93 20.38 -9.52
C VAL A 341 -7.42 20.18 -9.73
N ASP A 342 -8.20 21.27 -9.71
CA ASP A 342 -9.67 21.24 -9.84
C ASP A 342 -10.37 20.24 -8.89
N GLY A 343 -9.84 20.07 -7.68
CA GLY A 343 -10.36 19.13 -6.69
C GLY A 343 -10.01 17.65 -6.93
N TYR A 344 -9.18 17.36 -7.93
CA TYR A 344 -8.60 16.02 -8.15
C TYR A 344 -7.18 15.95 -7.57
N PHE A 345 -6.89 14.87 -6.88
CA PHE A 345 -5.56 14.55 -6.42
C PHE A 345 -4.69 14.04 -7.58
N ARG A 346 -3.50 14.60 -7.72
CA ARG A 346 -2.49 14.22 -8.71
C ARG A 346 -1.73 12.99 -8.20
N THR A 347 -1.91 11.85 -8.85
CA THR A 347 -1.28 10.60 -8.39
C THR A 347 0.20 10.49 -8.76
N GLY A 348 0.61 11.20 -9.82
CA GLY A 348 1.90 11.02 -10.48
C GLY A 348 2.02 9.70 -11.25
N ASP A 349 0.97 8.88 -11.26
CA ASP A 349 0.91 7.65 -12.06
C ASP A 349 0.32 7.98 -13.44
N LEU A 350 0.94 7.49 -14.51
CA LEU A 350 0.45 7.60 -15.88
C LEU A 350 -0.46 6.41 -16.18
N ALA A 351 -1.59 6.70 -16.80
CA ALA A 351 -2.58 5.69 -17.12
C ALA A 351 -3.28 5.97 -18.46
N THR A 352 -3.97 4.96 -18.95
CA THR A 352 -4.90 5.03 -20.06
C THR A 352 -6.19 4.28 -19.73
N VAL A 353 -7.29 4.63 -20.41
CA VAL A 353 -8.55 3.90 -20.29
C VAL A 353 -8.68 3.01 -21.53
N ARG A 354 -8.80 1.72 -21.32
CA ARG A 354 -9.04 0.74 -22.39
C ARG A 354 -10.46 0.89 -22.96
N SER A 355 -10.68 0.38 -24.16
CA SER A 355 -12.00 0.40 -24.82
C SER A 355 -13.13 -0.29 -24.04
N ASP A 356 -12.78 -1.23 -23.15
CA ASP A 356 -13.70 -1.92 -22.23
C ASP A 356 -13.91 -1.19 -20.91
N GLY A 357 -13.32 0.02 -20.75
CA GLY A 357 -13.48 0.89 -19.60
C GLY A 357 -12.51 0.63 -18.44
N TYR A 358 -11.68 -0.43 -18.50
CA TYR A 358 -10.67 -0.68 -17.47
C TYR A 358 -9.52 0.31 -17.56
N VAL A 359 -9.00 0.71 -16.40
CA VAL A 359 -7.86 1.63 -16.31
C VAL A 359 -6.57 0.83 -16.22
N GLN A 360 -5.63 1.15 -17.10
CA GLN A 360 -4.32 0.52 -17.17
C GLN A 360 -3.23 1.52 -16.84
N LEU A 361 -2.36 1.19 -15.87
CA LEU A 361 -1.16 1.97 -15.60
C LEU A 361 -0.11 1.72 -16.67
N VAL A 362 0.53 2.79 -17.11
CA VAL A 362 1.64 2.77 -18.07
C VAL A 362 2.96 3.20 -17.47
N GLY A 363 2.95 3.86 -16.31
CA GLY A 363 4.18 4.28 -15.63
C GLY A 363 3.96 5.33 -14.56
N ARG A 364 5.05 6.04 -14.24
CA ARG A 364 5.01 7.27 -13.45
C ARG A 364 5.60 8.41 -14.24
N SER A 365 5.05 9.60 -14.13
CA SER A 365 5.52 10.78 -14.86
C SER A 365 7.01 11.07 -14.59
N LYS A 366 7.44 10.95 -13.33
CA LYS A 366 8.84 11.15 -12.92
C LYS A 366 9.82 10.06 -13.38
N ASP A 367 9.32 8.89 -13.77
CA ASP A 367 10.13 7.73 -14.16
C ASP A 367 10.24 7.60 -15.68
N VAL A 368 9.55 8.46 -16.45
CA VAL A 368 9.60 8.45 -17.93
C VAL A 368 11.04 8.64 -18.41
N VAL A 369 11.52 7.70 -19.22
CA VAL A 369 12.86 7.72 -19.80
C VAL A 369 12.84 8.56 -21.08
N SER A 370 13.76 9.53 -21.18
CA SER A 370 13.90 10.44 -22.33
C SER A 370 15.03 9.97 -23.23
N ARG A 371 14.72 9.10 -24.20
CA ARG A 371 15.70 8.47 -25.09
C ARG A 371 15.66 9.01 -26.50
N GLY A 372 16.65 9.78 -26.88
CA GLY A 372 16.77 10.31 -28.26
C GLY A 372 15.54 11.12 -28.71
N GLY A 373 14.94 11.90 -27.80
CA GLY A 373 13.73 12.66 -28.04
C GLY A 373 12.42 11.88 -27.85
N ASN A 374 12.49 10.55 -27.72
CA ASN A 374 11.30 9.75 -27.43
C ASN A 374 11.09 9.59 -25.91
N LYS A 375 9.83 9.52 -25.50
CA LYS A 375 9.44 9.28 -24.11
C LYS A 375 8.99 7.83 -23.95
N ILE A 376 9.59 7.12 -23.00
CA ILE A 376 9.33 5.71 -22.74
C ILE A 376 8.88 5.57 -21.30
N ALA A 377 7.70 4.99 -21.09
CA ALA A 377 7.21 4.63 -19.77
C ALA A 377 7.80 3.26 -19.35
N PRO A 378 8.64 3.19 -18.31
CA PRO A 378 9.32 1.95 -17.94
C PRO A 378 8.38 0.78 -17.64
N LEU A 379 7.23 1.05 -17.06
CA LEU A 379 6.24 0.02 -16.71
C LEU A 379 5.66 -0.69 -17.96
N GLU A 380 5.55 0.00 -19.08
CA GLU A 380 5.16 -0.61 -20.37
C GLU A 380 6.14 -1.72 -20.75
N ILE A 381 7.43 -1.43 -20.60
CA ILE A 381 8.50 -2.38 -20.91
C ILE A 381 8.48 -3.56 -19.93
N GLU A 382 8.36 -3.27 -18.64
CA GLU A 382 8.27 -4.28 -17.57
C GLU A 382 7.08 -5.22 -17.81
N ASN A 383 5.90 -4.67 -18.08
CA ASN A 383 4.68 -5.44 -18.34
C ASN A 383 4.80 -6.33 -19.58
N LEU A 384 5.49 -5.85 -20.61
CA LEU A 384 5.73 -6.67 -21.79
C LEU A 384 6.66 -7.85 -21.46
N PHE A 385 7.85 -7.58 -20.89
CA PHE A 385 8.81 -8.64 -20.61
C PHE A 385 8.31 -9.62 -19.52
N ALA A 386 7.42 -9.20 -18.63
CA ALA A 386 6.75 -10.10 -17.69
C ALA A 386 5.83 -11.14 -18.36
N GLN A 387 5.49 -10.98 -19.66
CA GLN A 387 4.73 -11.98 -20.43
C GLN A 387 5.63 -13.08 -21.02
N HIS A 388 6.94 -12.91 -20.99
CA HIS A 388 7.88 -13.92 -21.46
C HIS A 388 7.98 -15.06 -20.45
N GLU A 389 7.79 -16.31 -20.87
CA GLU A 389 7.73 -17.50 -20.01
C GLU A 389 8.95 -17.70 -19.11
N SER A 390 10.13 -17.31 -19.61
CA SER A 390 11.40 -17.44 -18.90
C SER A 390 11.75 -16.21 -18.04
N VAL A 391 10.87 -15.21 -17.92
CA VAL A 391 11.08 -14.01 -17.08
C VAL A 391 10.23 -14.12 -15.81
N LEU A 392 10.88 -14.01 -14.65
CA LEU A 392 10.21 -13.97 -13.35
C LEU A 392 9.84 -12.55 -12.93
N ALA A 393 10.75 -11.60 -13.18
CA ALA A 393 10.55 -10.20 -12.88
C ALA A 393 11.42 -9.32 -13.79
N ALA A 394 10.95 -8.11 -14.05
CA ALA A 394 11.66 -7.12 -14.84
C ALA A 394 11.56 -5.74 -14.18
N LEU A 395 12.62 -4.92 -14.28
CA LEU A 395 12.66 -3.53 -13.81
C LEU A 395 13.37 -2.68 -14.86
N ALA A 396 12.64 -1.79 -15.52
CA ALA A 396 13.16 -0.88 -16.53
C ALA A 396 13.47 0.49 -15.92
N PHE A 397 14.56 1.13 -16.35
CA PHE A 397 14.95 2.45 -15.89
C PHE A 397 15.89 3.15 -16.88
N GLY A 398 15.88 4.49 -16.84
CA GLY A 398 16.79 5.31 -17.63
C GLY A 398 18.15 5.47 -16.93
N VAL A 399 19.22 5.44 -17.70
CA VAL A 399 20.58 5.78 -17.25
C VAL A 399 21.06 6.95 -18.10
N PRO A 400 21.67 8.00 -17.53
CA PRO A 400 22.18 9.12 -18.31
C PRO A 400 23.10 8.67 -19.44
N ASP A 401 22.88 9.18 -20.65
CA ASP A 401 23.66 8.88 -21.87
C ASP A 401 23.95 10.18 -22.62
N GLN A 402 25.22 10.41 -22.97
CA GLN A 402 25.66 11.66 -23.62
C GLN A 402 25.02 11.90 -24.99
N ARG A 403 24.67 10.85 -25.73
CA ARG A 403 24.12 10.91 -27.07
C ARG A 403 22.61 10.89 -27.11
N LEU A 404 22.00 10.08 -26.24
CA LEU A 404 20.56 9.84 -26.23
C LEU A 404 19.81 10.66 -25.18
N GLY A 405 20.51 11.35 -24.28
CA GLY A 405 19.97 11.92 -23.06
C GLY A 405 19.89 10.85 -21.96
N GLU A 406 19.11 9.80 -22.22
CA GLU A 406 19.09 8.58 -21.41
C GLU A 406 19.11 7.33 -22.30
N SER A 407 19.78 6.28 -21.83
CA SER A 407 19.67 4.91 -22.35
C SER A 407 18.67 4.10 -21.51
N LEU A 408 17.91 3.24 -22.15
CA LEU A 408 16.95 2.37 -21.48
C LEU A 408 17.62 1.07 -21.04
N HIS A 409 17.67 0.82 -19.74
CA HIS A 409 18.19 -0.40 -19.15
C HIS A 409 17.06 -1.26 -18.60
N LEU A 410 17.23 -2.60 -18.64
CA LEU A 410 16.28 -3.55 -18.09
C LEU A 410 16.99 -4.57 -17.20
N MET A 411 16.71 -4.59 -15.92
CA MET A 411 17.09 -5.68 -15.01
C MET A 411 16.06 -6.80 -15.10
N ILE A 412 16.54 -8.05 -15.15
CA ILE A 412 15.71 -9.23 -15.30
C ILE A 412 16.12 -10.30 -14.29
N ILE A 413 15.13 -10.84 -13.60
CA ILE A 413 15.25 -12.12 -12.89
C ILE A 413 14.76 -13.18 -13.87
N ALA A 414 15.66 -14.03 -14.34
CA ALA A 414 15.34 -15.12 -15.25
C ALA A 414 14.89 -16.36 -14.49
N ARG A 415 13.88 -17.04 -15.01
CA ARG A 415 13.47 -18.39 -14.57
C ARG A 415 14.41 -19.45 -15.13
N ASP A 416 14.78 -19.29 -16.41
CA ASP A 416 15.72 -20.15 -17.10
C ASP A 416 17.10 -19.48 -17.17
N ARG A 417 18.13 -20.14 -16.65
CA ARG A 417 19.52 -19.65 -16.67
C ARG A 417 20.12 -19.56 -18.09
N ASN A 418 19.51 -20.20 -19.07
CA ASN A 418 19.96 -20.16 -20.47
C ASN A 418 19.35 -18.97 -21.24
N LEU A 419 18.42 -18.23 -20.65
CA LEU A 419 17.83 -17.05 -21.28
C LEU A 419 18.90 -16.01 -21.58
N SER A 420 19.03 -15.63 -22.85
CA SER A 420 20.03 -14.67 -23.30
C SER A 420 19.42 -13.31 -23.65
N GLU A 421 20.25 -12.26 -23.65
CA GLU A 421 19.86 -10.94 -24.17
C GLU A 421 19.38 -11.02 -25.62
N ARG A 422 20.01 -11.87 -26.43
CA ARG A 422 19.63 -12.07 -27.84
C ARG A 422 18.20 -12.58 -27.97
N ASP A 423 17.82 -13.56 -27.15
CA ASP A 423 16.48 -14.14 -27.18
C ASP A 423 15.42 -13.11 -26.81
N LEU A 424 15.69 -12.32 -25.77
CA LEU A 424 14.81 -11.25 -25.34
C LEU A 424 14.67 -10.13 -26.37
N ARG A 425 15.77 -9.73 -27.01
CA ARG A 425 15.73 -8.74 -28.10
C ARG A 425 14.94 -9.25 -29.29
N GLU A 426 15.15 -10.49 -29.69
CA GLU A 426 14.42 -11.10 -30.78
C GLU A 426 12.92 -11.18 -30.46
N TRP A 427 12.58 -11.62 -29.25
CA TRP A 427 11.20 -11.71 -28.79
C TRP A 427 10.50 -10.35 -28.74
N ALA A 428 11.23 -9.27 -28.40
CA ALA A 428 10.70 -7.93 -28.30
C ALA A 428 10.51 -7.22 -29.65
N LYS A 429 11.22 -7.61 -30.72
CA LYS A 429 11.21 -6.92 -32.03
C LYS A 429 9.83 -6.78 -32.66
N ASP A 430 9.00 -7.81 -32.52
CA ASP A 430 7.66 -7.84 -33.11
C ASP A 430 6.59 -7.27 -32.18
N ARG A 431 6.99 -6.79 -30.97
CA ARG A 431 6.09 -6.38 -29.89
C ARG A 431 6.31 -4.95 -29.40
N LEU A 432 7.50 -4.38 -29.68
CA LEU A 432 7.86 -3.02 -29.29
C LEU A 432 8.41 -2.25 -30.48
N GLU A 433 8.15 -0.96 -30.50
CA GLU A 433 8.85 -0.04 -31.38
C GLU A 433 10.35 -0.07 -31.06
N ARG A 434 11.16 0.04 -32.09
CA ARG A 434 12.62 -0.08 -31.98
C ARG A 434 13.25 0.77 -30.89
N PHE A 435 12.72 1.98 -30.67
CA PHE A 435 13.25 2.90 -29.65
C PHE A 435 12.88 2.47 -28.23
N LYS A 436 11.89 1.58 -28.04
CA LYS A 436 11.47 1.03 -26.74
C LYS A 436 12.20 -0.26 -26.36
N ILE A 437 12.97 -0.85 -27.27
CA ILE A 437 13.78 -2.04 -26.95
C ILE A 437 14.94 -1.59 -26.07
N PRO A 438 15.16 -2.21 -24.87
CA PRO A 438 16.23 -1.82 -23.96
C PRO A 438 17.62 -1.85 -24.63
N ASP A 439 18.45 -0.85 -24.29
CA ASP A 439 19.84 -0.78 -24.77
C ASP A 439 20.72 -1.81 -24.08
N VAL A 440 20.46 -2.06 -22.79
CA VAL A 440 21.24 -2.97 -21.94
C VAL A 440 20.32 -3.85 -21.11
N PHE A 441 20.63 -5.15 -21.07
CA PHE A 441 19.96 -6.12 -20.22
C PHE A 441 20.88 -6.57 -19.10
N HIS A 442 20.39 -6.55 -17.85
CA HIS A 442 21.13 -6.98 -16.67
C HIS A 442 20.44 -8.19 -16.07
N PHE A 443 21.07 -9.36 -16.13
CA PHE A 443 20.55 -10.54 -15.45
C PHE A 443 20.98 -10.52 -13.98
N VAL A 444 20.03 -10.56 -13.07
CA VAL A 444 20.23 -10.44 -11.63
C VAL A 444 19.48 -11.52 -10.87
N GLU A 445 19.97 -11.88 -9.68
CA GLU A 445 19.25 -12.82 -8.81
C GLU A 445 18.11 -12.15 -8.05
N THR A 446 18.26 -10.86 -7.73
CA THR A 446 17.26 -10.05 -7.03
C THR A 446 17.20 -8.65 -7.62
N LEU A 447 16.00 -8.06 -7.68
CA LEU A 447 15.85 -6.63 -8.04
C LEU A 447 16.22 -5.77 -6.84
N PRO A 448 16.92 -4.64 -7.07
CA PRO A 448 17.20 -3.68 -6.01
C PRO A 448 15.91 -3.16 -5.40
N ALA A 449 15.82 -3.20 -4.07
CA ALA A 449 14.64 -2.80 -3.33
C ALA A 449 14.90 -1.51 -2.53
N GLY A 450 13.90 -0.65 -2.48
CA GLY A 450 13.88 0.52 -1.62
C GLY A 450 13.57 0.17 -0.16
N ARG A 451 13.50 1.20 0.70
CA ARG A 451 13.20 1.03 2.14
C ARG A 451 11.87 0.35 2.45
N THR A 452 10.94 0.33 1.51
CA THR A 452 9.63 -0.32 1.64
C THR A 452 9.61 -1.77 1.17
N GLY A 453 10.76 -2.31 0.72
CA GLY A 453 10.87 -3.65 0.14
C GLY A 453 10.41 -3.75 -1.32
N LYS A 454 9.91 -2.67 -1.91
CA LYS A 454 9.51 -2.61 -3.33
C LYS A 454 10.71 -2.37 -4.22
N ALA A 455 10.66 -2.89 -5.47
CA ALA A 455 11.67 -2.60 -6.48
C ALA A 455 11.83 -1.08 -6.67
N ASP A 456 13.07 -0.60 -6.70
CA ASP A 456 13.41 0.82 -6.69
C ASP A 456 14.37 1.15 -7.85
N ARG A 457 13.91 2.00 -8.78
CA ARG A 457 14.71 2.40 -9.95
C ARG A 457 15.91 3.26 -9.59
N GLY A 458 15.80 4.05 -8.52
CA GLY A 458 16.93 4.82 -8.00
C GLY A 458 18.03 3.90 -7.46
N ALA A 459 17.65 2.89 -6.68
CA ALA A 459 18.57 1.87 -6.19
C ALA A 459 19.18 1.06 -7.35
N ALA A 460 18.40 0.78 -8.40
CA ALA A 460 18.90 0.11 -9.60
C ALA A 460 19.97 0.94 -10.31
N ARG A 461 19.75 2.24 -10.51
CA ARG A 461 20.78 3.17 -11.06
C ARG A 461 22.05 3.16 -10.21
N MET A 462 21.94 3.36 -8.90
CA MET A 462 23.08 3.39 -7.98
C MET A 462 23.87 2.06 -7.97
N SER A 463 23.20 0.92 -8.18
CA SER A 463 23.88 -0.38 -8.22
C SER A 463 24.79 -0.55 -9.44
N LEU A 464 24.58 0.23 -10.50
CA LEU A 464 25.46 0.25 -11.68
C LEU A 464 26.69 1.15 -11.45
N ASP A 465 26.51 2.29 -10.77
CA ASP A 465 27.62 3.24 -10.48
C ASP A 465 28.66 2.61 -9.54
N GLY A 466 28.27 1.67 -8.67
CA GLY A 466 29.20 0.95 -7.77
C GLY A 466 29.91 -0.25 -8.41
N ARG A 467 29.70 -0.52 -9.71
CA ARG A 467 30.35 -1.59 -10.48
C ARG A 467 31.34 -1.11 -11.54
N ALA A 468 31.60 0.24 -11.60
CA ALA A 468 32.57 0.87 -12.51
C ALA A 468 33.92 1.03 -11.86
#